data_7015458ffa0bb97b1fa56768031a9894
#
_entry.id   7015458ffa0bb97b1fa56768031a9894
#
_cell.length_a   1.000
_cell.length_b   1.000
_cell.length_c   1.000
_cell.angle_alpha   90.00
_cell.angle_beta   90.00
_cell.angle_gamma   90.00
#
_symmetry.space_group_name_H-M   'P 1'
#
loop_
_entity.id
_entity.type
_entity.pdbx_description
1 polymer ?
#
loop_
_entity_poly.entity_id
_entity_poly.type
_entity_poly.pdbx_seq_one_letter_code
_entity_poly.pdbx_strand_id
1 'polypeptide(L)'
;MSLSRLLFSEGDRANMDILLTMLGQIDKDIIASSYGILGYHPMTPATLADKYHITPTAIQAIIDKDLHKLSITPEWQMLWKRLPPMIKRRVETDEI
;
A
#
# COMPACT_ATOMS: atom_id res chain seq x y z
N MET A 1 15.51 -7.25 -6.20
CA MET A 1 14.24 -7.83 -6.67
C MET A 1 13.11 -7.30 -5.80
N SER A 2 12.04 -6.80 -6.40
CA SER A 2 10.95 -6.29 -5.59
C SER A 2 10.11 -7.43 -5.03
N LEU A 3 9.55 -7.24 -3.83
CA LEU A 3 8.69 -8.24 -3.19
C LEU A 3 7.49 -8.59 -4.06
N SER A 4 7.01 -7.65 -4.88
CA SER A 4 5.86 -7.89 -5.72
C SER A 4 6.08 -9.00 -6.75
N ARG A 5 7.32 -9.23 -7.19
CA ARG A 5 7.64 -10.31 -8.12
C ARG A 5 7.57 -11.69 -7.47
N LEU A 6 7.83 -11.75 -6.17
CA LEU A 6 7.82 -13.00 -5.43
C LEU A 6 6.44 -13.38 -4.91
N LEU A 7 5.59 -12.37 -4.66
CA LEU A 7 4.34 -12.57 -3.92
C LEU A 7 3.08 -12.42 -4.79
N PHE A 8 3.21 -11.75 -5.95
CA PHE A 8 2.06 -11.50 -6.81
C PHE A 8 2.26 -12.11 -8.21
N SER A 9 1.23 -12.79 -8.71
CA SER A 9 1.12 -13.11 -10.12
C SER A 9 0.85 -11.82 -10.89
N GLU A 10 0.94 -11.87 -12.23
CA GLU A 10 0.60 -10.70 -13.05
C GLU A 10 -0.83 -10.25 -12.83
N GLY A 11 -1.77 -11.19 -12.71
CA GLY A 11 -3.16 -10.86 -12.43
C GLY A 11 -3.33 -10.17 -11.09
N ASP A 12 -2.64 -10.66 -10.05
CA ASP A 12 -2.71 -10.05 -8.73
C ASP A 12 -2.09 -8.65 -8.71
N ARG A 13 -1.00 -8.44 -9.47
CA ARG A 13 -0.40 -7.11 -9.59
C ARG A 13 -1.34 -6.14 -10.26
N ALA A 14 -2.02 -6.58 -11.31
CA ALA A 14 -3.00 -5.75 -12.01
C ALA A 14 -4.15 -5.37 -11.09
N ASN A 15 -4.66 -6.32 -10.31
CA ASN A 15 -5.73 -6.07 -9.35
C ASN A 15 -5.28 -5.11 -8.24
N MET A 16 -4.06 -5.28 -7.73
CA MET A 16 -3.51 -4.37 -6.73
C MET A 16 -3.35 -2.96 -7.31
N ASP A 17 -2.88 -2.87 -8.55
CA ASP A 17 -2.72 -1.59 -9.22
C ASP A 17 -4.06 -0.86 -9.35
N ILE A 18 -5.11 -1.59 -9.74
CA ILE A 18 -6.47 -1.04 -9.85
C ILE A 18 -6.96 -0.54 -8.48
N LEU A 19 -6.80 -1.35 -7.44
CA LEU A 19 -7.20 -0.98 -6.08
C LEU A 19 -6.51 0.30 -5.62
N LEU A 20 -5.20 0.38 -5.80
CA LEU A 20 -4.45 1.57 -5.38
C LEU A 20 -4.79 2.78 -6.22
N THR A 21 -5.05 2.58 -7.51
CA THR A 21 -5.45 3.69 -8.40
C THR A 21 -6.77 4.32 -7.95
N MET A 22 -7.68 3.54 -7.35
CA MET A 22 -8.93 4.06 -6.81
C MET A 22 -8.72 5.06 -5.68
N LEU A 23 -7.58 5.02 -5.02
CA LEU A 23 -7.27 5.94 -3.92
C LEU A 23 -6.81 7.32 -4.40
N GLY A 24 -6.47 7.45 -5.67
CA GLY A 24 -5.87 8.67 -6.21
C GLY A 24 -4.36 8.52 -6.37
N GLN A 25 -3.77 9.34 -7.22
CA GLN A 25 -2.38 9.19 -7.63
C GLN A 25 -1.38 9.38 -6.48
N ILE A 26 -1.63 10.37 -5.63
CA ILE A 26 -0.73 10.68 -4.52
C ILE A 26 -0.77 9.55 -3.49
N ASP A 27 -1.97 9.12 -3.11
CA ASP A 27 -2.15 8.06 -2.13
C ASP A 27 -1.58 6.74 -2.64
N LYS A 28 -1.77 6.44 -3.92
CA LYS A 28 -1.17 5.27 -4.56
C LYS A 28 0.36 5.31 -4.45
N ASP A 29 0.98 6.44 -4.75
CA ASP A 29 2.43 6.60 -4.64
C ASP A 29 2.90 6.37 -3.20
N ILE A 30 2.19 6.95 -2.23
CA ILE A 30 2.54 6.79 -0.82
C ILE A 30 2.48 5.33 -0.39
N ILE A 31 1.39 4.63 -0.71
CA ILE A 31 1.22 3.23 -0.33
C ILE A 31 2.25 2.34 -1.04
N ALA A 32 2.34 2.46 -2.36
CA ALA A 32 3.22 1.63 -3.16
C ALA A 32 4.70 1.85 -2.78
N SER A 33 5.10 3.09 -2.54
CA SER A 33 6.47 3.41 -2.15
C SER A 33 6.78 2.98 -0.71
N SER A 34 5.81 3.10 0.21
CA SER A 34 6.00 2.68 1.60
C SER A 34 6.34 1.20 1.71
N TYR A 35 5.73 0.38 0.86
CA TYR A 35 5.89 -1.07 0.92
C TYR A 35 6.77 -1.63 -0.19
N GLY A 36 7.22 -0.78 -1.11
CA GLY A 36 8.07 -1.23 -2.22
C GLY A 36 7.39 -2.24 -3.12
N ILE A 37 6.11 -2.05 -3.42
CA ILE A 37 5.33 -2.94 -4.29
C ILE A 37 5.08 -2.30 -5.65
N LEU A 38 4.63 -3.11 -6.62
CA LEU A 38 4.29 -2.67 -7.99
C LEU A 38 5.48 -2.00 -8.70
N GLY A 39 6.69 -2.38 -8.35
CA GLY A 39 7.90 -1.80 -8.96
C GLY A 39 8.33 -0.47 -8.38
N TYR A 40 7.63 0.05 -7.38
CA TYR A 40 8.02 1.28 -6.69
C TYR A 40 9.20 1.01 -5.77
N HIS A 41 10.13 1.96 -5.69
CA HIS A 41 11.23 1.87 -4.75
C HIS A 41 10.73 2.11 -3.33
N PRO A 42 11.12 1.27 -2.35
CA PRO A 42 10.73 1.52 -0.96
C PRO A 42 11.21 2.87 -0.46
N MET A 43 10.32 3.61 0.19
CA MET A 43 10.64 4.89 0.80
C MET A 43 10.19 4.91 2.25
N THR A 44 10.98 5.57 3.11
CA THR A 44 10.60 5.76 4.51
C THR A 44 9.52 6.83 4.63
N PRO A 45 8.77 6.86 5.74
CA PRO A 45 7.83 7.96 5.99
C PRO A 45 8.49 9.33 5.95
N ALA A 46 9.74 9.45 6.43
CA ALA A 46 10.47 10.71 6.40
C ALA A 46 10.74 11.18 4.97
N THR A 47 11.15 10.26 4.10
CA THR A 47 11.41 10.59 2.69
C THR A 47 10.13 11.00 1.97
N LEU A 48 9.03 10.29 2.21
CA LEU A 48 7.73 10.64 1.64
C LEU A 48 7.22 11.98 2.16
N ALA A 49 7.45 12.25 3.43
CA ALA A 49 7.09 13.53 4.03
C ALA A 49 7.81 14.69 3.34
N ASP A 50 9.10 14.53 3.07
CA ASP A 50 9.87 15.53 2.34
C ASP A 50 9.35 15.72 0.92
N LYS A 51 9.04 14.64 0.25
CA LYS A 51 8.53 14.67 -1.13
C LYS A 51 7.23 15.45 -1.25
N TYR A 52 6.33 15.29 -0.29
CA TYR A 52 5.00 15.89 -0.35
C TYR A 52 4.85 17.11 0.57
N HIS A 53 5.91 17.54 1.22
CA HIS A 53 5.92 18.71 2.12
C HIS A 53 4.91 18.60 3.26
N ILE A 54 4.82 17.42 3.84
CA ILE A 54 3.98 17.15 5.02
C ILE A 54 4.82 16.42 6.07
N THR A 55 4.23 16.14 7.23
CA THR A 55 4.95 15.47 8.31
C THR A 55 4.96 13.95 8.13
N PRO A 56 5.94 13.23 8.71
CA PRO A 56 5.91 11.77 8.73
C PRO A 56 4.66 11.20 9.40
N THR A 57 4.15 11.89 10.43
CA THR A 57 2.90 11.51 11.09
C THR A 57 1.72 11.59 10.14
N ALA A 58 1.68 12.62 9.28
CA ALA A 58 0.64 12.77 8.28
C ALA A 58 0.73 11.65 7.22
N ILE A 59 1.95 11.28 6.79
CA ILE A 59 2.15 10.15 5.88
C ILE A 59 1.57 8.88 6.50
N GLN A 60 1.87 8.62 7.77
CA GLN A 60 1.40 7.44 8.47
C GLN A 60 -0.13 7.42 8.57
N ALA A 61 -0.74 8.55 8.85
CA ALA A 61 -2.20 8.67 8.91
C ALA A 61 -2.85 8.39 7.56
N ILE A 62 -2.23 8.84 6.47
CA ILE A 62 -2.72 8.56 5.11
C ILE A 62 -2.66 7.06 4.83
N ILE A 63 -1.54 6.41 5.15
CA ILE A 63 -1.40 4.97 4.97
C ILE A 63 -2.48 4.22 5.73
N ASP A 64 -2.67 4.53 7.00
CA ASP A 64 -3.65 3.84 7.85
C ASP A 64 -5.07 4.01 7.33
N LYS A 65 -5.43 5.21 6.94
CA LYS A 65 -6.75 5.53 6.39
C LYS A 65 -6.98 4.78 5.08
N ASP A 66 -5.99 4.78 4.19
CA ASP A 66 -6.13 4.17 2.88
C ASP A 66 -6.19 2.65 2.97
N LEU A 67 -5.38 2.03 3.82
CA LEU A 67 -5.45 0.60 4.04
C LEU A 67 -6.81 0.19 4.60
N HIS A 68 -7.38 1.01 5.49
CA HIS A 68 -8.72 0.74 6.02
C HIS A 68 -9.77 0.80 4.91
N LYS A 69 -9.71 1.81 4.04
CA LYS A 69 -10.62 1.92 2.90
C LYS A 69 -10.52 0.71 1.98
N LEU A 70 -9.32 0.23 1.71
CA LEU A 70 -9.11 -0.92 0.85
C LEU A 70 -9.66 -2.20 1.49
N SER A 71 -9.49 -2.35 2.81
CA SER A 71 -9.85 -3.59 3.51
C SER A 71 -11.33 -3.94 3.42
N ILE A 72 -12.19 -2.97 3.15
CA ILE A 72 -13.63 -3.21 3.03
C ILE A 72 -14.08 -3.52 1.60
N THR A 73 -13.16 -3.55 0.65
CA THR A 73 -13.51 -3.86 -0.75
C THR A 73 -13.47 -5.37 -1.00
N PRO A 74 -14.36 -5.90 -1.88
CA PRO A 74 -14.29 -7.31 -2.26
C PRO A 74 -12.98 -7.70 -2.92
N GLU A 75 -12.42 -6.82 -3.73
CA GLU A 75 -11.16 -7.03 -4.45
C GLU A 75 -10.00 -7.24 -3.48
N TRP A 76 -10.00 -6.52 -2.37
CA TRP A 76 -8.98 -6.67 -1.33
C TRP A 76 -8.96 -8.08 -0.77
N GLN A 77 -10.14 -8.64 -0.50
CA GLN A 77 -10.23 -9.98 0.08
C GLN A 77 -9.66 -11.05 -0.86
N MET A 78 -9.79 -10.86 -2.16
CA MET A 78 -9.20 -11.77 -3.14
C MET A 78 -7.68 -11.74 -3.11
N LEU A 79 -7.09 -10.60 -2.79
CA LEU A 79 -5.65 -10.42 -2.75
C LEU A 79 -5.05 -10.69 -1.38
N TRP A 80 -5.87 -10.77 -0.34
CA TRP A 80 -5.42 -10.84 1.06
C TRP A 80 -4.35 -11.90 1.29
N LYS A 81 -4.56 -13.09 0.75
CA LYS A 81 -3.64 -14.21 0.98
C LYS A 81 -2.26 -13.98 0.36
N ARG A 82 -2.18 -13.11 -0.63
CA ARG A 82 -0.95 -12.85 -1.39
C ARG A 82 -0.27 -11.56 -0.99
N LEU A 83 -0.83 -10.82 -0.04
CA LEU A 83 -0.21 -9.59 0.41
C LEU A 83 1.07 -9.87 1.20
N PRO A 84 2.06 -8.97 1.12
CA PRO A 84 3.23 -9.07 1.99
C PRO A 84 2.81 -9.08 3.47
N PRO A 85 3.50 -9.86 4.32
CA PRO A 85 3.15 -9.94 5.74
C PRO A 85 3.10 -8.58 6.44
N MET A 86 3.93 -7.66 6.02
CA MET A 86 3.98 -6.31 6.56
C MET A 86 2.66 -5.56 6.37
N ILE A 87 2.07 -5.67 5.18
CA ILE A 87 0.78 -5.04 4.87
C ILE A 87 -0.33 -5.71 5.64
N LYS A 88 -0.35 -7.05 5.67
CA LYS A 88 -1.36 -7.80 6.44
C LYS A 88 -1.36 -7.41 7.90
N ARG A 89 -0.18 -7.37 8.50
CA ARG A 89 -0.02 -7.01 9.91
C ARG A 89 -0.54 -5.62 10.18
N ARG A 90 -0.27 -4.70 9.27
CA ARG A 90 -0.70 -3.32 9.39
C ARG A 90 -2.22 -3.20 9.38
N VAL A 91 -2.87 -3.83 8.41
CA VAL A 91 -4.32 -3.80 8.30
C VAL A 91 -4.98 -4.43 9.53
N GLU A 92 -4.45 -5.56 9.99
CA GLU A 92 -4.96 -6.23 11.19
C GLU A 92 -4.87 -5.32 12.41
N THR A 93 -3.76 -4.59 12.56
CA THR A 93 -3.59 -3.66 13.67
C THR A 93 -4.58 -2.52 13.58
N ASP A 94 -4.81 -2.00 12.38
CA ASP A 94 -5.70 -0.85 12.18
C ASP A 94 -7.17 -1.20 12.37
N GLU A 95 -7.54 -2.47 12.22
CA GLU A 95 -8.93 -2.91 12.43
C GLU A 95 -9.29 -3.05 13.92
N ILE A 96 -8.30 -3.07 14.77
CA ILE A 96 -8.52 -3.16 16.21
C ILE A 96 -8.72 -1.75 16.78
#